data_ec247821f81abbe29b1d7a133e503301
#
_entry.id   ec247821f81abbe29b1d7a133e503301
#
_cell.length_a   1.000
_cell.length_b   1.000
_cell.length_c   1.000
_cell.angle_alpha   90.00
_cell.angle_beta   90.00
_cell.angle_gamma   90.00
#
_symmetry.space_group_name_H-M   'P 1'
#
loop_
_entity.id
_entity.type
_entity.pdbx_description
1 polymer ?
#
loop_
_entity_poly.entity_id
_entity_poly.type
_entity_poly.pdbx_seq_one_letter_code
_entity_poly.pdbx_strand_id
1 'polypeptide(L)'
;MQLFETEHAKYLHQTIQRMQVQRAAVQASGLPALKRLVVAAQRSSGQSAVVGRFLLGLYNGPTYPFTLTELRGLDQELHSDCMAVLLMDWSPEREVHEMIEGGHHIFQSLIARWA
;
A
#
# COMPACT_ATOMS: atom_id res chain seq x y z
N MET A 1 -18.58 -22.57 -33.22
CA MET A 1 -18.24 -22.92 -31.84
C MET A 1 -16.75 -22.74 -31.55
N GLN A 2 -15.87 -23.37 -32.33
CA GLN A 2 -14.43 -23.24 -32.12
C GLN A 2 -13.92 -21.80 -32.27
N LEU A 3 -14.44 -21.07 -33.27
CA LEU A 3 -14.05 -19.69 -33.50
C LEU A 3 -14.42 -18.78 -32.31
N PHE A 4 -15.63 -18.98 -31.78
CA PHE A 4 -16.09 -18.24 -30.60
C PHE A 4 -15.24 -18.55 -29.38
N GLU A 5 -14.93 -19.81 -29.13
CA GLU A 5 -14.09 -20.23 -28.02
C GLU A 5 -12.69 -19.65 -28.13
N THR A 6 -12.11 -19.61 -29.33
CA THR A 6 -10.79 -19.04 -29.58
C THR A 6 -10.78 -17.52 -29.29
N GLU A 7 -11.80 -16.80 -29.72
CA GLU A 7 -11.90 -15.35 -29.46
C GLU A 7 -12.09 -15.07 -27.98
N HIS A 8 -12.93 -15.88 -27.30
CA HIS A 8 -13.15 -15.77 -25.88
C HIS A 8 -11.84 -16.02 -25.09
N ALA A 9 -11.10 -17.06 -25.48
CA ALA A 9 -9.81 -17.38 -24.87
C ALA A 9 -8.79 -16.26 -25.06
N LYS A 10 -8.75 -15.65 -26.26
CA LYS A 10 -7.89 -14.47 -26.52
C LYS A 10 -8.27 -13.28 -25.65
N TYR A 11 -9.57 -13.01 -25.51
CA TYR A 11 -10.06 -11.93 -24.66
C TYR A 11 -9.63 -12.12 -23.22
N LEU A 12 -9.83 -13.32 -22.67
CA LEU A 12 -9.42 -13.65 -21.30
C LEU A 12 -7.91 -13.51 -21.12
N HIS A 13 -7.14 -14.00 -22.07
CA HIS A 13 -5.68 -13.91 -22.03
C HIS A 13 -5.21 -12.46 -22.03
N GLN A 14 -5.77 -11.61 -22.90
CA GLN A 14 -5.44 -10.18 -22.95
C GLN A 14 -5.84 -9.47 -21.65
N THR A 15 -6.99 -9.82 -21.08
CA THR A 15 -7.45 -9.25 -19.81
C THR A 15 -6.50 -9.61 -18.69
N ILE A 16 -6.09 -10.87 -18.59
CA ILE A 16 -5.13 -11.33 -17.58
C ILE A 16 -3.79 -10.61 -17.74
N GLN A 17 -3.29 -10.47 -18.99
CA GLN A 17 -2.03 -9.75 -19.24
C GLN A 17 -2.11 -8.30 -18.80
N ARG A 18 -3.22 -7.60 -19.09
CA ARG A 18 -3.41 -6.21 -18.65
C ARG A 18 -3.43 -6.09 -17.14
N MET A 19 -4.10 -7.03 -16.47
CA MET A 19 -4.14 -7.07 -15.00
C MET A 19 -2.75 -7.29 -14.40
N GLN A 20 -1.96 -8.16 -15.00
CA GLN A 20 -0.59 -8.43 -14.55
C GLN A 20 0.32 -7.22 -14.73
N VAL A 21 0.22 -6.55 -15.89
CA VAL A 21 0.99 -5.32 -16.16
C VAL A 21 0.59 -4.21 -15.18
N GLN A 22 -0.69 -4.04 -14.95
CA GLN A 22 -1.20 -3.04 -14.01
C GLN A 22 -0.71 -3.32 -12.59
N ARG A 23 -0.76 -4.59 -12.16
CA ARG A 23 -0.27 -4.99 -10.83
C ARG A 23 1.23 -4.71 -10.69
N ALA A 24 2.03 -5.03 -11.70
CA ALA A 24 3.45 -4.75 -11.68
C ALA A 24 3.73 -3.24 -11.57
N ALA A 25 2.97 -2.41 -12.30
CA ALA A 25 3.09 -0.96 -12.24
C ALA A 25 2.71 -0.42 -10.87
N VAL A 26 1.63 -0.92 -10.27
CA VAL A 26 1.17 -0.53 -8.94
C VAL A 26 2.22 -0.88 -7.88
N GLN A 27 2.84 -2.05 -7.97
CA GLN A 27 3.91 -2.44 -7.04
C GLN A 27 5.18 -1.63 -7.24
N ALA A 28 5.53 -1.33 -8.49
CA ALA A 28 6.70 -0.51 -8.81
C ALA A 28 6.58 0.91 -8.23
N SER A 29 5.37 1.44 -8.12
CA SER A 29 5.10 2.74 -7.50
C SER A 29 4.89 2.62 -5.99
N GLY A 30 4.19 1.59 -5.54
CA GLY A 30 3.79 1.41 -4.15
C GLY A 30 4.93 1.06 -3.23
N LEU A 31 5.86 0.22 -3.66
CA LEU A 31 6.97 -0.19 -2.80
C LEU A 31 7.91 0.96 -2.43
N PRO A 32 8.38 1.80 -3.37
CA PRO A 32 9.14 2.99 -3.00
C PRO A 32 8.35 3.95 -2.12
N ALA A 33 7.05 4.12 -2.39
CA ALA A 33 6.17 4.97 -1.57
C ALA A 33 6.08 4.44 -0.14
N LEU A 34 5.93 3.12 0.04
CA LEU A 34 5.92 2.50 1.35
C LEU A 34 7.21 2.78 2.13
N LYS A 35 8.35 2.66 1.48
CA LYS A 35 9.64 2.95 2.09
C LYS A 35 9.75 4.41 2.55
N ARG A 36 9.27 5.36 1.74
CA ARG A 36 9.23 6.78 2.11
C ARG A 36 8.29 7.03 3.29
N LEU A 37 7.13 6.39 3.30
CA LEU A 37 6.19 6.51 4.41
C LEU A 37 6.77 5.96 5.72
N VAL A 38 7.48 4.84 5.65
CA VAL A 38 8.15 4.27 6.84
C VAL A 38 9.18 5.25 7.40
N VAL A 39 9.97 5.88 6.54
CA VAL A 39 10.94 6.90 6.97
C VAL A 39 10.21 8.08 7.62
N ALA A 40 9.14 8.57 7.01
CA ALA A 40 8.35 9.68 7.55
C ALA A 40 7.74 9.33 8.91
N ALA A 41 7.23 8.11 9.07
CA ALA A 41 6.63 7.64 10.32
C ALA A 41 7.63 7.53 11.47
N GLN A 42 8.91 7.40 11.15
CA GLN A 42 9.98 7.32 12.16
C GLN A 42 10.48 8.69 12.62
N ARG A 43 10.00 9.77 11.99
CA ARG A 43 10.29 11.14 12.42
C ARG A 43 9.30 11.58 13.50
N SER A 44 9.39 12.85 13.93
CA SER A 44 8.65 13.37 15.08
C SER A 44 7.74 14.55 14.73
N SER A 45 7.28 14.68 13.50
CA SER A 45 6.36 15.74 13.08
C SER A 45 4.90 15.31 13.24
N GLY A 46 3.97 16.26 13.14
CA GLY A 46 2.54 15.95 13.11
C GLY A 46 2.17 15.04 11.95
N GLN A 47 2.79 15.22 10.79
CA GLN A 47 2.57 14.35 9.64
C GLN A 47 3.14 12.95 9.88
N SER A 48 4.22 12.82 10.64
CA SER A 48 4.78 11.52 11.04
C SER A 48 3.78 10.68 11.82
N ALA A 49 3.03 11.31 12.72
CA ALA A 49 1.98 10.64 13.48
C ALA A 49 0.85 10.13 12.57
N VAL A 50 0.42 10.95 11.63
CA VAL A 50 -0.62 10.57 10.66
C VAL A 50 -0.16 9.39 9.79
N VAL A 51 1.06 9.49 9.25
CA VAL A 51 1.63 8.41 8.43
C VAL A 51 1.79 7.13 9.24
N GLY A 52 2.25 7.24 10.48
CA GLY A 52 2.38 6.09 11.38
C GLY A 52 1.05 5.40 11.63
N ARG A 53 0.01 6.16 11.96
CA ARG A 53 -1.34 5.59 12.14
C ARG A 53 -1.91 5.00 10.87
N PHE A 54 -1.64 5.63 9.72
CA PHE A 54 -2.05 5.10 8.41
C PHE A 54 -1.43 3.71 8.18
N LEU A 55 -0.13 3.58 8.38
CA LEU A 55 0.58 2.31 8.20
C LEU A 55 0.07 1.24 9.18
N LEU A 56 -0.19 1.61 10.42
CA LEU A 56 -0.77 0.69 11.42
C LEU A 56 -2.16 0.23 11.03
N GLY A 57 -2.96 1.10 10.42
CA GLY A 57 -4.27 0.74 9.89
C GLY A 57 -4.21 -0.29 8.78
N LEU A 58 -3.17 -0.25 7.94
CA LEU A 58 -2.93 -1.28 6.92
C LEU A 58 -2.40 -2.57 7.54
N TYR A 59 -1.59 -2.46 8.57
CA TYR A 59 -0.99 -3.59 9.27
C TYR A 59 -2.03 -4.43 10.02
N ASN A 60 -2.90 -3.76 10.77
CA ASN A 60 -3.99 -4.41 11.52
C ASN A 60 -5.08 -3.38 11.80
N GLY A 61 -5.96 -3.19 10.83
CA GLY A 61 -7.02 -2.19 10.90
C GLY A 61 -7.98 -2.34 12.07
N PRO A 62 -8.44 -3.57 12.40
CA PRO A 62 -9.32 -3.75 13.55
C PRO A 62 -8.70 -3.33 14.89
N THR A 63 -7.39 -3.55 15.06
CA THR A 63 -6.67 -3.16 16.28
C THR A 63 -6.24 -1.69 16.26
N TYR A 64 -5.83 -1.18 15.08
CA TYR A 64 -5.34 0.19 14.89
C TYR A 64 -6.16 0.92 13.83
N PRO A 65 -7.44 1.24 14.11
CA PRO A 65 -8.29 1.90 13.11
C PRO A 65 -7.75 3.28 12.76
N PHE A 66 -7.83 3.62 11.47
CA PHE A 66 -7.35 4.90 10.96
C PHE A 66 -8.51 5.77 10.52
N THR A 67 -8.51 7.02 10.94
CA THR A 67 -9.50 8.01 10.53
C THR A 67 -9.09 8.60 9.18
N LEU A 68 -9.85 8.33 8.11
CA LEU A 68 -9.52 8.72 6.74
C LEU A 68 -9.31 10.23 6.59
N THR A 69 -10.04 11.05 7.33
CA THR A 69 -9.92 12.51 7.21
C THR A 69 -8.58 13.04 7.69
N GLU A 70 -7.80 12.25 8.43
CA GLU A 70 -6.43 12.64 8.80
C GLU A 70 -5.53 12.81 7.57
N LEU A 71 -5.85 12.14 6.45
CA LEU A 71 -5.11 12.29 5.20
C LEU A 71 -5.12 13.73 4.68
N ARG A 72 -6.11 14.53 5.07
CA ARG A 72 -6.21 15.94 4.68
C ARG A 72 -5.08 16.81 5.26
N GLY A 73 -4.46 16.35 6.33
CA GLY A 73 -3.35 17.06 6.98
C GLY A 73 -1.98 16.77 6.39
N LEU A 74 -1.89 15.87 5.41
CA LEU A 74 -0.62 15.52 4.78
C LEU A 74 -0.28 16.48 3.64
N ASP A 75 1.02 16.74 3.44
CA ASP A 75 1.48 17.41 2.24
C ASP A 75 1.21 16.53 1.00
N GLN A 76 1.36 17.13 -0.18
CA GLN A 76 1.02 16.47 -1.43
C GLN A 76 1.87 15.21 -1.67
N GLU A 77 3.14 15.23 -1.32
CA GLU A 77 4.03 14.08 -1.53
C GLU A 77 3.64 12.91 -0.65
N LEU A 78 3.43 13.14 0.64
CA LEU A 78 3.03 12.09 1.58
C LEU A 78 1.63 11.57 1.25
N HIS A 79 0.71 12.45 0.87
CA HIS A 79 -0.62 12.04 0.43
C HIS A 79 -0.54 11.14 -0.79
N SER A 80 0.26 11.52 -1.80
CA SER A 80 0.45 10.71 -3.01
C SER A 80 1.05 9.34 -2.67
N ASP A 81 2.00 9.29 -1.74
CA ASP A 81 2.60 8.04 -1.30
C ASP A 81 1.56 7.14 -0.61
N CYS A 82 0.68 7.71 0.23
CA CYS A 82 -0.41 6.96 0.84
C CYS A 82 -1.34 6.36 -0.22
N MET A 83 -1.68 7.13 -1.26
CA MET A 83 -2.53 6.63 -2.34
C MET A 83 -1.85 5.49 -3.12
N ALA A 84 -0.56 5.62 -3.40
CA ALA A 84 0.20 4.58 -4.09
C ALA A 84 0.24 3.28 -3.27
N VAL A 85 0.43 3.38 -1.96
CA VAL A 85 0.43 2.22 -1.06
C VAL A 85 -0.96 1.60 -0.95
N LEU A 86 -2.03 2.40 -0.90
CA LEU A 86 -3.40 1.87 -0.89
C LEU A 86 -3.71 1.07 -2.16
N LEU A 87 -3.28 1.56 -3.33
CA LEU A 87 -3.46 0.83 -4.57
C LEU A 87 -2.72 -0.51 -4.56
N MET A 88 -1.51 -0.54 -4.00
CA MET A 88 -0.73 -1.76 -3.86
C MET A 88 -1.37 -2.73 -2.86
N ASP A 89 -1.84 -2.22 -1.72
CA ASP A 89 -2.39 -3.04 -0.63
C ASP A 89 -3.82 -3.51 -0.88
N TRP A 90 -4.50 -2.95 -1.88
CA TRP A 90 -5.86 -3.37 -2.23
C TRP A 90 -5.92 -4.84 -2.65
N SER A 91 -4.90 -5.33 -3.35
CA SER A 91 -4.77 -6.73 -3.73
C SER A 91 -3.33 -7.17 -3.48
N PRO A 92 -2.95 -7.36 -2.20
CA PRO A 92 -1.55 -7.51 -1.83
C PRO A 92 -1.05 -8.92 -2.15
N GLU A 93 0.21 -9.00 -2.56
CA GLU A 93 0.92 -10.28 -2.65
C GLU A 93 1.47 -10.69 -1.28
N ARG A 94 1.78 -9.70 -0.46
CA ARG A 94 2.25 -9.86 0.92
C ARG A 94 1.70 -8.75 1.78
N GLU A 95 1.66 -8.98 3.07
CA GLU A 95 1.30 -7.96 4.04
C GLU A 95 2.33 -6.83 4.06
N VAL A 96 1.89 -5.63 4.42
CA VAL A 96 2.70 -4.41 4.34
C VAL A 96 4.04 -4.53 5.08
N HIS A 97 4.06 -5.20 6.22
CA HIS A 97 5.29 -5.36 7.02
C HIS A 97 6.26 -6.39 6.41
N GLU A 98 5.76 -7.26 5.53
CA GLU A 98 6.57 -8.28 4.87
C GLU A 98 7.27 -7.76 3.62
N MET A 99 6.85 -6.59 3.13
CA MET A 99 7.38 -5.98 1.91
C MET A 99 8.66 -5.19 2.13
N ILE A 100 9.04 -4.94 3.38
CA ILE A 100 10.22 -4.15 3.73
C ILE A 100 11.15 -4.96 4.61
N GLU A 101 12.45 -4.71 4.48
CA GLU A 101 13.45 -5.35 5.31
C GLU A 101 13.30 -4.91 6.77
N GLY A 102 13.30 -5.88 7.68
CA GLY A 102 13.11 -5.62 9.10
C GLY A 102 11.70 -5.14 9.44
N GLY A 103 10.71 -5.41 8.59
CA GLY A 103 9.36 -4.86 8.71
C GLY A 103 8.67 -5.20 10.02
N HIS A 104 8.81 -6.42 10.51
CA HIS A 104 8.23 -6.78 11.80
C HIS A 104 8.73 -5.88 12.92
N HIS A 105 10.03 -5.69 13.01
CA HIS A 105 10.66 -4.84 14.03
C HIS A 105 10.25 -3.38 13.87
N ILE A 106 10.23 -2.89 12.63
CA ILE A 106 9.81 -1.52 12.32
C ILE A 106 8.36 -1.29 12.77
N PHE A 107 7.45 -2.18 12.44
CA PHE A 107 6.04 -2.02 12.80
C PHE A 107 5.81 -2.15 14.31
N GLN A 108 6.57 -2.98 15.01
CA GLN A 108 6.52 -2.99 16.47
C GLN A 108 6.94 -1.62 17.05
N SER A 109 7.96 -1.01 16.49
CA SER A 109 8.40 0.33 16.85
C SER A 109 7.31 1.40 16.57
N LEU A 110 6.62 1.30 15.43
CA LEU A 110 5.52 2.20 15.10
C LEU A 110 4.33 2.05 16.06
N ILE A 111 4.02 0.82 16.48
CA ILE A 111 3.00 0.55 17.48
C ILE A 111 3.34 1.26 18.79
N ALA A 112 4.58 1.09 19.26
CA ALA A 112 5.03 1.73 20.51
C ALA A 112 4.94 3.25 20.44
N ARG A 113 5.11 3.81 19.26
CA ARG A 113 5.20 5.26 19.07
C ARG A 113 3.85 5.93 18.77
N TRP A 114 3.00 5.31 17.98
CA TRP A 114 1.81 5.95 17.42
C TRP A 114 0.49 5.26 17.76
N ALA A 115 0.51 4.07 18.27
CA ALA A 115 -0.71 3.36 18.64
C ALA A 115 -1.36 3.93 19.93
#